data_dda360f787893734f2610bb323e71559
#
_entry.id   dda360f787893734f2610bb323e71559
#
_cell.length_a   1.000
_cell.length_b   1.000
_cell.length_c   1.000
_cell.angle_alpha   90.00
_cell.angle_beta   90.00
_cell.angle_gamma   90.00
#
_symmetry.space_group_name_H-M   'P 1'
#
loop_
_entity.id
_entity.type
_entity.pdbx_description
1 polymer ?
#
loop_
_entity_poly.entity_id
_entity_poly.type
_entity_poly.pdbx_seq_one_letter_code
_entity_poly.pdbx_strand_id
1 'polypeptide(L)'
;EIGVTTGPIRGSRKVHVGARTGSGVRVAMREIDLEGGEPSVRVYDTSGPYTDPDATIDINKGLPQLRREWIMARGDVEEYDAREVKPEDNGQLGPDRSGGVPAYPNVVQRPLRAKAGKNVSQMHYARQGIITPEMEYVAERENLGREMLREEAARLEARNDGQPWGASLPDYVTPEFVRDEVARGRAIIPNNINHPETEPMAIGRNFLVKINANIGNSAVASDVANEVDKMVWSIRWGADTVMDLSTGRNIHDTREWIIRNSPVPIGTVPIYQALEKVGGIAEDLTWEVFRDTLIEQAEQGVDYFTIHAGVRLPYVPMTAKRVTGIVSRGGSIMAKWCLAHHKESFLYERFDEITEIMKAYDIAYS
;
A
#
# COMPACT_ATOMS: atom_id res chain seq x y z
N GLU A 1 -13.47 22.26 -10.01
CA GLU A 1 -12.08 21.75 -10.17
C GLU A 1 -11.67 21.06 -8.90
N ILE A 2 -11.18 19.84 -9.02
CA ILE A 2 -10.60 19.09 -7.89
C ILE A 2 -9.18 19.63 -7.71
N GLY A 3 -8.92 20.26 -6.55
CA GLY A 3 -7.62 20.80 -6.17
C GLY A 3 -7.00 20.02 -5.04
N VAL A 4 -5.67 19.91 -5.02
CA VAL A 4 -4.91 19.33 -3.92
C VAL A 4 -3.85 20.28 -3.43
N THR A 5 -3.41 20.09 -2.20
CA THR A 5 -2.36 20.92 -1.61
C THR A 5 -1.00 20.63 -2.25
N THR A 6 -0.41 21.62 -2.91
CA THR A 6 0.89 21.53 -3.58
C THR A 6 1.87 22.57 -3.06
N GLY A 7 3.12 22.45 -3.48
CA GLY A 7 4.19 23.39 -3.20
C GLY A 7 5.09 23.02 -2.04
N PRO A 8 6.26 23.66 -1.93
CA PRO A 8 7.31 23.30 -1.00
C PRO A 8 6.88 23.48 0.47
N ILE A 9 7.46 22.67 1.34
CA ILE A 9 7.31 22.85 2.79
C ILE A 9 8.37 23.84 3.26
N ARG A 10 7.93 24.89 3.99
CA ARG A 10 8.78 25.94 4.50
C ARG A 10 9.91 25.39 5.38
N GLY A 11 11.12 25.91 5.23
CA GLY A 11 12.30 25.47 5.98
C GLY A 11 12.89 24.15 5.51
N SER A 12 12.50 23.69 4.31
CA SER A 12 13.06 22.47 3.73
C SER A 12 13.05 22.54 2.20
N ARG A 13 13.86 21.68 1.57
CA ARG A 13 13.87 21.53 0.10
C ARG A 13 13.90 20.06 -0.29
N LYS A 14 13.30 19.75 -1.45
CA LYS A 14 13.41 18.43 -2.07
C LYS A 14 14.77 18.31 -2.77
N VAL A 15 15.45 17.20 -2.54
CA VAL A 15 16.67 16.83 -3.24
C VAL A 15 16.57 15.38 -3.70
N HIS A 16 17.24 15.03 -4.80
CA HIS A 16 17.24 13.65 -5.30
C HIS A 16 18.65 13.09 -5.21
N VAL A 17 18.76 11.90 -4.63
CA VAL A 17 20.04 11.17 -4.51
C VAL A 17 20.01 10.00 -5.49
N GLY A 18 21.04 9.89 -6.32
CA GLY A 18 21.21 8.75 -7.22
C GLY A 18 21.69 7.51 -6.48
N ALA A 19 21.27 6.34 -6.92
CA ALA A 19 21.72 5.08 -6.36
C ALA A 19 23.25 4.91 -6.55
N ARG A 20 23.95 4.48 -5.52
CA ARG A 20 25.39 4.21 -5.54
C ARG A 20 25.76 3.04 -6.47
N THR A 21 24.79 2.20 -6.80
CA THR A 21 24.91 1.07 -7.74
C THR A 21 25.07 1.50 -9.21
N GLY A 22 24.82 2.78 -9.53
CA GLY A 22 24.81 3.26 -10.91
C GLY A 22 23.64 2.79 -11.76
N SER A 23 22.59 2.22 -11.14
CA SER A 23 21.39 1.69 -11.80
C SER A 23 20.47 2.77 -12.42
N GLY A 24 20.75 4.05 -12.21
CA GLY A 24 19.90 5.15 -12.64
C GLY A 24 18.72 5.45 -11.71
N VAL A 25 18.52 4.65 -10.66
CA VAL A 25 17.50 4.90 -9.63
C VAL A 25 17.82 6.19 -8.89
N ARG A 26 16.81 7.05 -8.73
CA ARG A 26 16.90 8.32 -8.00
C ARG A 26 15.85 8.32 -6.88
N VAL A 27 16.31 8.61 -5.67
CA VAL A 27 15.50 8.59 -4.45
C VAL A 27 15.26 10.00 -3.95
N ALA A 28 14.01 10.37 -3.71
CA ALA A 28 13.60 11.68 -3.22
C ALA A 28 13.92 11.84 -1.74
N MET A 29 14.56 12.94 -1.38
CA MET A 29 14.93 13.32 -0.03
C MET A 29 14.41 14.71 0.29
N ARG A 30 14.13 14.92 1.57
CA ARG A 30 13.88 16.24 2.12
C ARG A 30 15.08 16.66 2.95
N GLU A 31 15.69 17.76 2.56
CA GLU A 31 16.73 18.41 3.33
C GLU A 31 16.08 19.53 4.17
N ILE A 32 16.18 19.42 5.49
CA ILE A 32 15.54 20.31 6.46
C ILE A 32 16.61 21.20 7.04
N ASP A 33 16.42 22.51 6.92
CA ASP A 33 17.34 23.50 7.49
C ASP A 33 17.08 23.64 9.00
N LEU A 34 18.14 23.54 9.80
CA LEU A 34 18.07 23.69 11.25
C LEU A 34 18.46 25.12 11.67
N GLU A 35 17.90 25.60 12.78
CA GLU A 35 18.23 26.89 13.36
C GLU A 35 19.61 26.84 14.03
N GLY A 36 20.22 28.03 14.25
CA GLY A 36 21.48 28.15 14.99
C GLY A 36 22.75 27.76 14.25
N GLY A 37 22.68 27.54 12.92
CA GLY A 37 23.84 27.17 12.12
C GLY A 37 24.23 25.68 12.19
N GLU A 38 23.34 24.87 12.74
CA GLU A 38 23.47 23.41 12.72
C GLU A 38 23.39 22.88 11.28
N PRO A 39 24.09 21.78 10.94
CA PRO A 39 24.01 21.19 9.62
C PRO A 39 22.58 20.70 9.32
N SER A 40 22.15 20.85 8.07
CA SER A 40 20.82 20.38 7.63
C SER A 40 20.67 18.88 7.78
N VAL A 41 19.44 18.45 8.07
CA VAL A 41 19.07 17.04 8.24
C VAL A 41 18.37 16.53 6.97
N ARG A 42 18.78 15.36 6.49
CA ARG A 42 18.11 14.69 5.37
C ARG A 42 17.25 13.53 5.86
N VAL A 43 16.01 13.52 5.40
CA VAL A 43 15.05 12.43 5.63
C VAL A 43 14.47 11.99 4.28
N TYR A 44 13.92 10.78 4.22
CA TYR A 44 13.19 10.35 3.05
C TYR A 44 11.95 11.25 2.84
N ASP A 45 11.70 11.63 1.59
CA ASP A 45 10.55 12.47 1.24
C ASP A 45 9.42 11.63 0.63
N THR A 46 8.42 11.33 1.44
CA THR A 46 7.24 10.53 1.05
C THR A 46 6.27 11.27 0.15
N SER A 47 6.45 12.58 -0.04
CA SER A 47 5.44 13.43 -0.69
C SER A 47 5.40 13.31 -2.22
N GLY A 48 6.26 12.51 -2.84
CA GLY A 48 6.34 12.42 -4.30
C GLY A 48 6.53 13.81 -4.93
N PRO A 49 5.85 14.14 -6.04
CA PRO A 49 6.01 15.42 -6.71
C PRO A 49 5.27 16.59 -6.03
N TYR A 50 4.42 16.33 -5.02
CA TYR A 50 3.53 17.36 -4.45
C TYR A 50 4.25 18.50 -3.72
N THR A 51 5.49 18.31 -3.32
CA THR A 51 6.32 19.33 -2.67
C THR A 51 7.51 19.78 -3.52
N ASP A 52 7.58 19.33 -4.75
CA ASP A 52 8.60 19.73 -5.72
C ASP A 52 8.19 21.07 -6.37
N PRO A 53 8.99 22.14 -6.26
CA PRO A 53 8.65 23.43 -6.84
C PRO A 53 8.66 23.42 -8.38
N ASP A 54 9.36 22.46 -8.99
CA ASP A 54 9.51 22.34 -10.45
C ASP A 54 8.45 21.39 -11.07
N ALA A 55 7.66 20.70 -10.23
CA ALA A 55 6.65 19.78 -10.69
C ALA A 55 5.32 20.47 -11.02
N THR A 56 4.74 20.13 -12.15
CA THR A 56 3.35 20.51 -12.49
C THR A 56 2.44 19.32 -12.18
N ILE A 57 1.51 19.51 -11.28
CA ILE A 57 0.57 18.47 -10.83
C ILE A 57 -0.75 18.64 -11.57
N ASP A 58 -1.18 17.58 -12.24
CA ASP A 58 -2.51 17.44 -12.81
C ASP A 58 -3.12 16.13 -12.34
N ILE A 59 -3.94 16.19 -11.29
CA ILE A 59 -4.53 15.01 -10.68
C ILE A 59 -5.44 14.21 -11.62
N ASN A 60 -5.92 14.83 -12.72
CA ASN A 60 -6.72 14.12 -13.72
C ASN A 60 -5.85 13.20 -14.59
N LYS A 61 -4.56 13.47 -14.68
CA LYS A 61 -3.60 12.63 -15.44
C LYS A 61 -2.92 11.57 -14.58
N GLY A 62 -2.93 11.76 -13.26
CA GLY A 62 -2.17 10.95 -12.33
C GLY A 62 -0.68 11.26 -12.33
N LEU A 63 0.06 10.52 -11.51
CA LEU A 63 1.49 10.68 -11.36
C LEU A 63 2.28 9.96 -12.47
N PRO A 64 3.54 10.34 -12.73
CA PRO A 64 4.43 9.59 -13.60
C PRO A 64 4.61 8.14 -13.13
N GLN A 65 4.62 7.21 -14.07
CA GLN A 65 4.71 5.78 -13.81
C GLN A 65 6.17 5.33 -13.63
N LEU A 66 6.77 5.64 -12.48
CA LEU A 66 8.17 5.35 -12.16
C LEU A 66 8.58 3.90 -12.44
N ARG A 67 7.72 2.95 -12.11
CA ARG A 67 8.03 1.51 -12.15
C ARG A 67 7.62 0.80 -13.43
N ARG A 68 6.90 1.47 -14.35
CA ARG A 68 6.36 0.83 -15.56
C ARG A 68 7.43 0.12 -16.38
N GLU A 69 8.52 0.80 -16.67
CA GLU A 69 9.64 0.23 -17.43
C GLU A 69 10.29 -0.95 -16.70
N TRP A 70 10.46 -0.87 -15.39
CA TRP A 70 11.03 -1.95 -14.58
C TRP A 70 10.18 -3.22 -14.63
N ILE A 71 8.85 -3.05 -14.51
CA ILE A 71 7.89 -4.15 -14.57
C ILE A 71 7.89 -4.81 -15.94
N MET A 72 7.83 -4.02 -17.02
CA MET A 72 7.79 -4.54 -18.37
C MET A 72 9.10 -5.22 -18.79
N ALA A 73 10.25 -4.70 -18.37
CA ALA A 73 11.57 -5.24 -18.70
C ALA A 73 11.78 -6.66 -18.15
N ARG A 74 11.10 -7.07 -17.09
CA ARG A 74 11.16 -8.43 -16.55
C ARG A 74 10.52 -9.48 -17.47
N GLY A 75 9.60 -9.08 -18.37
CA GLY A 75 8.99 -9.94 -19.36
C GLY A 75 8.00 -10.98 -18.83
N ASP A 76 7.66 -10.95 -17.56
CA ASP A 76 6.82 -11.93 -16.86
C ASP A 76 5.33 -11.54 -16.77
N VAL A 77 4.99 -10.34 -17.27
CA VAL A 77 3.63 -9.78 -17.26
C VAL A 77 2.98 -9.79 -18.63
N GLU A 78 1.66 -9.84 -18.65
CA GLU A 78 0.84 -9.62 -19.85
C GLU A 78 -0.26 -8.60 -19.58
N GLU A 79 -0.62 -7.82 -20.58
CA GLU A 79 -1.82 -6.98 -20.56
C GLU A 79 -3.03 -7.81 -20.95
N TYR A 80 -4.16 -7.55 -20.30
CA TYR A 80 -5.43 -8.20 -20.64
C TYR A 80 -6.60 -7.23 -20.44
N ASP A 81 -7.77 -7.60 -20.94
CA ASP A 81 -8.96 -6.79 -20.77
C ASP A 81 -9.46 -6.90 -19.33
N ALA A 82 -9.54 -5.77 -18.62
CA ALA A 82 -10.02 -5.72 -17.24
C ALA A 82 -11.45 -6.26 -17.13
N ARG A 83 -11.81 -6.66 -15.91
CA ARG A 83 -13.22 -6.94 -15.62
C ARG A 83 -14.07 -5.67 -15.79
N GLU A 84 -15.31 -5.85 -16.21
CA GLU A 84 -16.26 -4.75 -16.29
C GLU A 84 -16.57 -4.20 -14.89
N VAL A 85 -16.53 -2.86 -14.75
CA VAL A 85 -16.93 -2.18 -13.51
C VAL A 85 -18.46 -2.21 -13.42
N LYS A 86 -18.96 -2.68 -12.30
CA LYS A 86 -20.39 -2.83 -12.03
C LYS A 86 -20.87 -1.75 -11.06
N PRO A 87 -22.17 -1.38 -11.07
CA PRO A 87 -22.70 -0.43 -10.09
C PRO A 87 -22.48 -0.83 -8.63
N GLU A 88 -22.49 -2.13 -8.35
CA GLU A 88 -22.25 -2.69 -7.02
C GLU A 88 -20.84 -2.40 -6.50
N ASP A 89 -19.85 -2.23 -7.39
CA ASP A 89 -18.47 -1.88 -7.02
C ASP A 89 -18.40 -0.51 -6.34
N ASN A 90 -19.35 0.35 -6.68
CA ASN A 90 -19.56 1.66 -6.05
C ASN A 90 -20.66 1.65 -4.97
N GLY A 91 -21.09 0.49 -4.49
CA GLY A 91 -22.15 0.37 -3.49
C GLY A 91 -23.54 0.82 -3.99
N GLN A 92 -23.78 0.81 -5.32
CA GLN A 92 -25.03 1.23 -5.93
C GLN A 92 -25.91 0.02 -6.23
N LEU A 93 -26.74 -0.36 -5.28
CA LEU A 93 -27.59 -1.57 -5.35
C LEU A 93 -29.00 -1.34 -5.92
N GLY A 94 -29.36 -0.11 -6.23
CA GLY A 94 -30.70 0.26 -6.71
C GLY A 94 -30.68 1.05 -8.00
N PRO A 95 -31.88 1.42 -8.51
CA PRO A 95 -32.02 2.24 -9.71
C PRO A 95 -31.53 3.69 -9.50
N ASP A 96 -31.47 4.15 -8.26
CA ASP A 96 -30.98 5.49 -7.93
C ASP A 96 -29.44 5.54 -8.00
N ARG A 97 -28.94 6.15 -9.06
CA ARG A 97 -27.53 6.41 -9.30
C ARG A 97 -27.13 7.86 -9.04
N SER A 98 -27.98 8.62 -8.36
CA SER A 98 -27.71 10.00 -7.99
C SER A 98 -26.56 10.09 -6.97
N GLY A 99 -25.74 11.15 -7.07
CA GLY A 99 -24.63 11.38 -6.12
C GLY A 99 -23.37 10.58 -6.42
N GLY A 100 -23.19 10.08 -7.64
CA GLY A 100 -21.93 9.48 -8.09
C GLY A 100 -20.80 10.50 -8.12
N VAL A 101 -19.57 10.09 -7.77
CA VAL A 101 -18.38 10.88 -8.04
C VAL A 101 -17.99 10.76 -9.51
N PRO A 102 -17.30 11.75 -10.11
CA PRO A 102 -16.80 11.60 -11.45
C PRO A 102 -15.81 10.43 -11.52
N ALA A 103 -15.99 9.57 -12.51
CA ALA A 103 -15.04 8.52 -12.82
C ALA A 103 -13.66 9.15 -13.14
N TYR A 104 -12.59 8.44 -12.76
CA TYR A 104 -11.24 8.89 -13.08
C TYR A 104 -11.05 8.93 -14.61
N PRO A 105 -10.55 10.06 -15.18
CA PRO A 105 -10.53 10.23 -16.65
C PRO A 105 -9.62 9.25 -17.39
N ASN A 106 -8.55 8.79 -16.73
CA ASN A 106 -7.52 7.95 -17.33
C ASN A 106 -7.48 6.56 -16.65
N VAL A 107 -8.63 5.92 -16.50
CA VAL A 107 -8.74 4.57 -15.94
C VAL A 107 -7.86 3.57 -16.70
N VAL A 108 -7.18 2.71 -15.99
CA VAL A 108 -6.41 1.60 -16.56
C VAL A 108 -7.37 0.58 -17.17
N GLN A 109 -7.54 0.62 -18.48
CA GLN A 109 -8.45 -0.29 -19.20
C GLN A 109 -7.84 -1.69 -19.41
N ARG A 110 -6.52 -1.77 -19.48
CA ARG A 110 -5.77 -3.00 -19.69
C ARG A 110 -4.73 -3.18 -18.60
N PRO A 111 -5.13 -3.75 -17.44
CA PRO A 111 -4.20 -4.02 -16.37
C PRO A 111 -3.20 -5.12 -16.74
N LEU A 112 -2.12 -5.17 -15.95
CA LEU A 112 -1.13 -6.23 -16.01
C LEU A 112 -1.51 -7.36 -15.06
N ARG A 113 -1.13 -8.58 -15.44
CA ARG A 113 -1.06 -9.74 -14.53
C ARG A 113 0.15 -10.60 -14.90
N ALA A 114 0.52 -11.50 -14.00
CA ALA A 114 1.52 -12.50 -14.30
C ALA A 114 1.07 -13.37 -15.48
N LYS A 115 1.98 -13.64 -16.43
CA LYS A 115 1.76 -14.63 -17.49
C LYS A 115 1.51 -16.01 -16.89
N ALA A 116 0.83 -16.87 -17.63
CA ALA A 116 0.58 -18.25 -17.23
C ALA A 116 1.88 -18.95 -16.80
N GLY A 117 1.88 -19.52 -15.60
CA GLY A 117 3.03 -20.20 -15.00
C GLY A 117 4.16 -19.29 -14.49
N LYS A 118 3.99 -17.97 -14.56
CA LYS A 118 4.94 -16.99 -14.01
C LYS A 118 4.51 -16.49 -12.62
N ASN A 119 5.46 -15.91 -11.92
CA ASN A 119 5.26 -15.26 -10.64
C ASN A 119 5.99 -13.92 -10.67
N VAL A 120 5.27 -12.84 -10.37
CA VAL A 120 5.77 -11.47 -10.45
C VAL A 120 6.10 -10.87 -9.08
N SER A 121 5.96 -11.66 -8.00
CA SER A 121 6.19 -11.15 -6.66
C SER A 121 7.66 -10.88 -6.38
N GLN A 122 7.94 -9.83 -5.60
CA GLN A 122 9.29 -9.50 -5.16
C GLN A 122 9.95 -10.67 -4.42
N MET A 123 9.17 -11.44 -3.63
CA MET A 123 9.66 -12.64 -2.97
C MET A 123 10.13 -13.71 -3.96
N HIS A 124 9.44 -13.88 -5.07
CA HIS A 124 9.84 -14.83 -6.11
C HIS A 124 11.20 -14.47 -6.70
N TYR A 125 11.38 -13.22 -7.13
CA TYR A 125 12.65 -12.75 -7.67
C TYR A 125 13.77 -12.87 -6.63
N ALA A 126 13.51 -12.47 -5.40
CA ALA A 126 14.46 -12.58 -4.31
C ALA A 126 14.93 -14.02 -4.07
N ARG A 127 14.02 -15.00 -4.06
CA ARG A 127 14.35 -16.42 -3.89
C ARG A 127 15.13 -17.00 -5.06
N GLN A 128 15.06 -16.41 -6.24
CA GLN A 128 15.88 -16.75 -7.40
C GLN A 128 17.24 -16.02 -7.41
N GLY A 129 17.53 -15.22 -6.38
CA GLY A 129 18.77 -14.45 -6.31
C GLY A 129 18.77 -13.18 -7.18
N ILE A 130 17.61 -12.81 -7.73
CA ILE A 130 17.47 -11.65 -8.60
C ILE A 130 17.27 -10.40 -7.72
N ILE A 131 18.05 -9.37 -7.98
CA ILE A 131 17.88 -8.04 -7.41
C ILE A 131 17.06 -7.21 -8.41
N THR A 132 15.92 -6.71 -7.95
CA THR A 132 15.04 -5.86 -8.75
C THR A 132 15.38 -4.39 -8.55
N PRO A 133 15.01 -3.47 -9.48
CA PRO A 133 15.16 -2.04 -9.26
C PRO A 133 14.43 -1.55 -7.99
N GLU A 134 13.32 -2.18 -7.63
CA GLU A 134 12.62 -1.90 -6.38
C GLU A 134 13.50 -2.20 -5.15
N MET A 135 14.27 -3.28 -5.15
CA MET A 135 15.20 -3.62 -4.05
C MET A 135 16.38 -2.64 -3.99
N GLU A 136 16.87 -2.17 -5.13
CA GLU A 136 17.90 -1.12 -5.19
C GLU A 136 17.38 0.21 -4.63
N TYR A 137 16.15 0.60 -5.01
CA TYR A 137 15.48 1.79 -4.50
C TYR A 137 15.34 1.74 -2.98
N VAL A 138 14.85 0.60 -2.46
CA VAL A 138 14.71 0.36 -1.01
C VAL A 138 16.06 0.48 -0.30
N ALA A 139 17.12 -0.09 -0.84
CA ALA A 139 18.47 -0.03 -0.22
C ALA A 139 18.94 1.42 -0.08
N GLU A 140 18.83 2.23 -1.13
CA GLU A 140 19.21 3.66 -1.06
C GLU A 140 18.33 4.42 -0.06
N ARG A 141 17.01 4.19 -0.10
CA ARG A 141 16.07 4.80 0.85
C ARG A 141 16.44 4.51 2.30
N GLU A 142 16.78 3.27 2.62
CA GLU A 142 17.09 2.83 3.99
C GLU A 142 18.43 3.36 4.51
N ASN A 143 19.38 3.70 3.64
CA ASN A 143 20.68 4.19 4.07
C ASN A 143 20.70 5.63 4.54
N LEU A 144 19.72 6.43 4.15
CA LEU A 144 19.71 7.87 4.32
C LEU A 144 19.62 8.37 5.76
N GLY A 145 18.91 7.65 6.60
CA GLY A 145 18.83 7.97 8.02
C GLY A 145 19.98 7.39 8.84
N ARG A 146 20.73 6.45 8.28
CA ARG A 146 21.72 5.66 9.06
C ARG A 146 23.02 6.40 9.32
N GLU A 147 23.50 7.19 8.37
CA GLU A 147 24.72 8.00 8.59
C GLU A 147 24.55 8.97 9.76
N MET A 148 23.33 9.53 9.92
CA MET A 148 23.00 10.42 11.02
C MET A 148 22.69 9.69 12.32
N LEU A 149 22.11 8.49 12.24
CA LEU A 149 21.75 7.68 13.40
C LEU A 149 22.96 6.91 14.00
N ARG A 150 24.12 6.88 13.31
CA ARG A 150 25.31 6.14 13.80
C ARG A 150 25.81 6.65 15.15
N GLU A 151 25.91 7.96 15.33
CA GLU A 151 26.33 8.54 16.60
C GLU A 151 25.28 8.34 17.68
N GLU A 152 23.99 8.46 17.33
CA GLU A 152 22.87 8.24 18.24
C GLU A 152 22.74 6.74 18.57
N ALA A 153 22.90 5.85 17.60
CA ALA A 153 22.90 4.41 17.81
C ALA A 153 24.01 3.97 18.77
N ALA A 154 25.24 4.50 18.60
CA ALA A 154 26.34 4.23 19.51
C ALA A 154 26.06 4.72 20.94
N ARG A 155 25.40 5.89 21.08
CA ARG A 155 24.96 6.39 22.39
C ARG A 155 23.87 5.52 23.01
N LEU A 156 22.91 5.04 22.21
CA LEU A 156 21.82 4.15 22.67
C LEU A 156 22.36 2.76 23.05
N GLU A 157 23.28 2.21 22.27
CA GLU A 157 23.95 0.94 22.61
C GLU A 157 24.74 1.05 23.92
N ALA A 158 25.46 2.15 24.11
CA ALA A 158 26.20 2.40 25.36
C ALA A 158 25.27 2.54 26.58
N ARG A 159 24.05 3.09 26.40
CA ARG A 159 23.02 3.23 27.47
C ARG A 159 22.33 1.92 27.79
N ASN A 160 22.31 0.97 26.86
CA ASN A 160 21.56 -0.27 26.97
C ASN A 160 22.45 -1.50 27.20
N ASP A 161 23.66 -1.32 27.72
CA ASP A 161 24.66 -2.39 27.98
C ASP A 161 24.93 -3.29 26.76
N GLY A 162 24.90 -2.73 25.55
CA GLY A 162 25.10 -3.47 24.32
C GLY A 162 23.97 -4.40 23.91
N GLN A 163 22.77 -4.24 24.45
CA GLN A 163 21.61 -5.04 24.11
C GLN A 163 21.02 -4.59 22.74
N PRO A 164 21.00 -5.43 21.70
CA PRO A 164 20.62 -5.01 20.33
C PRO A 164 19.11 -4.98 20.12
N TRP A 165 18.28 -4.68 21.07
CA TRP A 165 16.80 -4.61 20.94
C TRP A 165 16.17 -5.55 19.91
N GLY A 166 16.85 -6.65 19.61
CA GLY A 166 16.36 -7.70 18.73
C GLY A 166 16.45 -7.43 17.22
N ALA A 167 17.00 -6.31 16.77
CA ALA A 167 17.30 -6.06 15.36
C ALA A 167 18.80 -6.22 15.09
N SER A 168 19.16 -6.97 14.03
CA SER A 168 20.53 -7.06 13.54
C SER A 168 20.63 -6.20 12.28
N LEU A 169 20.94 -4.93 12.46
CA LEU A 169 21.02 -3.97 11.36
C LEU A 169 22.46 -3.89 10.84
N PRO A 170 22.71 -4.06 9.53
CA PRO A 170 24.03 -3.81 8.96
C PRO A 170 24.33 -2.31 9.01
N ASP A 171 25.61 -1.94 9.05
CA ASP A 171 26.05 -0.55 8.96
C ASP A 171 25.56 0.14 7.68
N TYR A 172 25.44 -0.66 6.62
CA TYR A 172 24.95 -0.22 5.30
C TYR A 172 24.00 -1.27 4.73
N VAL A 173 22.82 -0.85 4.28
CA VAL A 173 21.86 -1.72 3.60
C VAL A 173 22.23 -1.81 2.13
N THR A 174 22.59 -3.01 1.65
CA THR A 174 22.83 -3.28 0.24
C THR A 174 21.59 -3.85 -0.43
N PRO A 175 21.49 -3.78 -1.78
CA PRO A 175 20.40 -4.47 -2.51
C PRO A 175 20.35 -5.98 -2.22
N GLU A 176 21.49 -6.63 -2.02
CA GLU A 176 21.59 -8.04 -1.63
C GLU A 176 20.98 -8.29 -0.25
N PHE A 177 21.21 -7.38 0.70
CA PHE A 177 20.60 -7.47 2.02
C PHE A 177 19.07 -7.37 1.92
N VAL A 178 18.55 -6.42 1.13
CA VAL A 178 17.09 -6.28 0.88
C VAL A 178 16.54 -7.56 0.26
N ARG A 179 17.19 -8.08 -0.80
CA ARG A 179 16.82 -9.35 -1.45
C ARG A 179 16.76 -10.49 -0.43
N ASP A 180 17.79 -10.65 0.40
CA ASP A 180 17.89 -11.76 1.35
C ASP A 180 16.82 -11.68 2.45
N GLU A 181 16.48 -10.47 2.92
CA GLU A 181 15.40 -10.27 3.88
C GLU A 181 14.02 -10.61 3.27
N VAL A 182 13.79 -10.20 2.02
CA VAL A 182 12.57 -10.54 1.29
C VAL A 182 12.49 -12.04 1.00
N ALA A 183 13.60 -12.66 0.54
CA ALA A 183 13.66 -14.10 0.25
C ALA A 183 13.34 -14.97 1.47
N ARG A 184 13.77 -14.54 2.65
CA ARG A 184 13.52 -15.21 3.94
C ARG A 184 12.14 -14.92 4.54
N GLY A 185 11.32 -14.08 3.90
CA GLY A 185 10.01 -13.67 4.40
C GLY A 185 10.08 -12.79 5.65
N ARG A 186 11.19 -12.06 5.86
CA ARG A 186 11.37 -11.11 6.98
C ARG A 186 11.09 -9.67 6.59
N ALA A 187 10.89 -9.41 5.31
CA ALA A 187 10.46 -8.13 4.77
C ALA A 187 9.53 -8.32 3.58
N ILE A 188 8.67 -7.33 3.36
CA ILE A 188 7.84 -7.20 2.16
C ILE A 188 8.13 -5.86 1.48
N ILE A 189 7.92 -5.82 0.17
CA ILE A 189 7.88 -4.60 -0.64
C ILE A 189 6.48 -4.54 -1.26
N PRO A 190 5.53 -3.82 -0.66
CA PRO A 190 4.15 -3.77 -1.14
C PRO A 190 4.05 -2.86 -2.36
N ASN A 191 4.13 -3.47 -3.54
CA ASN A 191 4.15 -2.75 -4.82
C ASN A 191 3.43 -3.51 -5.93
N ASN A 192 2.10 -3.38 -6.00
CA ASN A 192 1.31 -3.96 -7.09
C ASN A 192 1.85 -3.52 -8.47
N ILE A 193 1.89 -4.45 -9.41
CA ILE A 193 2.31 -4.17 -10.81
C ILE A 193 1.38 -3.20 -11.54
N ASN A 194 0.15 -3.01 -11.06
CA ASN A 194 -0.84 -2.06 -11.58
C ASN A 194 -0.83 -0.71 -10.83
N HIS A 195 0.13 -0.50 -9.94
CA HIS A 195 0.40 0.79 -9.31
C HIS A 195 1.85 1.25 -9.60
N PRO A 196 2.19 1.46 -10.88
CA PRO A 196 3.57 1.80 -11.28
C PRO A 196 4.01 3.20 -10.84
N GLU A 197 3.12 4.03 -10.33
CA GLU A 197 3.39 5.38 -9.80
C GLU A 197 4.12 5.34 -8.45
N THR A 198 4.08 4.22 -7.72
CA THR A 198 4.66 4.13 -6.37
C THR A 198 6.18 4.19 -6.35
N GLU A 199 6.68 4.87 -5.32
CA GLU A 199 8.06 4.79 -4.87
C GLU A 199 8.23 3.60 -3.92
N PRO A 200 9.13 2.64 -4.21
CA PRO A 200 9.26 1.44 -3.40
C PRO A 200 9.67 1.71 -1.95
N MET A 201 9.10 0.93 -1.04
CA MET A 201 9.51 0.88 0.36
C MET A 201 9.46 -0.56 0.89
N ALA A 202 10.22 -0.86 1.93
CA ALA A 202 10.15 -2.16 2.59
C ALA A 202 9.60 -2.02 4.00
N ILE A 203 8.77 -2.99 4.38
CA ILE A 203 8.33 -3.19 5.76
C ILE A 203 8.97 -4.48 6.27
N GLY A 204 9.75 -4.37 7.34
CA GLY A 204 10.44 -5.53 7.89
C GLY A 204 11.24 -5.17 9.14
N ARG A 205 11.53 -6.21 9.94
CA ARG A 205 12.19 -6.05 11.23
C ARG A 205 13.52 -5.33 11.17
N ASN A 206 14.26 -5.50 10.07
CA ASN A 206 15.61 -4.96 9.90
C ASN A 206 15.65 -3.68 9.06
N PHE A 207 14.52 -3.00 8.91
CA PHE A 207 14.36 -1.76 8.19
C PHE A 207 13.81 -0.66 9.10
N LEU A 208 13.93 0.60 8.67
CA LEU A 208 13.32 1.72 9.37
C LEU A 208 11.81 1.53 9.50
N VAL A 209 11.24 1.95 10.62
CA VAL A 209 9.79 1.93 10.86
C VAL A 209 9.09 2.76 9.79
N LYS A 210 8.01 2.24 9.25
CA LYS A 210 7.16 2.93 8.27
C LYS A 210 5.86 3.37 8.95
N ILE A 211 5.43 4.57 8.61
CA ILE A 211 4.19 5.16 9.12
C ILE A 211 3.07 4.92 8.12
N ASN A 212 2.00 4.28 8.58
CA ASN A 212 0.76 4.15 7.85
C ASN A 212 -0.22 5.23 8.28
N ALA A 213 -0.78 5.98 7.32
CA ALA A 213 -1.90 6.87 7.55
C ALA A 213 -3.19 6.21 7.07
N ASN A 214 -4.29 6.46 7.78
CA ASN A 214 -5.62 6.00 7.39
C ASN A 214 -6.43 7.16 6.83
N ILE A 215 -7.02 6.95 5.65
CA ILE A 215 -8.04 7.82 5.06
C ILE A 215 -9.28 6.98 4.77
N GLY A 216 -10.33 7.59 4.31
CA GLY A 216 -11.51 6.85 3.85
C GLY A 216 -12.75 7.71 3.83
N ASN A 217 -13.56 7.50 2.81
CA ASN A 217 -14.89 8.05 2.69
C ASN A 217 -15.84 7.29 3.62
N SER A 218 -16.74 8.01 4.27
CA SER A 218 -17.85 7.42 5.01
C SER A 218 -19.17 7.87 4.41
N ALA A 219 -20.25 7.13 4.69
CA ALA A 219 -21.60 7.43 4.19
C ALA A 219 -22.10 8.86 4.54
N VAL A 220 -21.41 9.61 5.39
CA VAL A 220 -21.88 10.86 5.97
C VAL A 220 -21.13 12.09 5.45
N ALA A 221 -19.87 11.99 5.03
CA ALA A 221 -19.11 13.16 4.58
C ALA A 221 -17.79 12.78 3.93
N SER A 222 -17.67 12.87 2.63
CA SER A 222 -16.44 13.19 1.91
C SER A 222 -16.70 13.09 0.40
N ASP A 223 -16.03 13.91 -0.37
CA ASP A 223 -15.98 13.78 -1.82
C ASP A 223 -14.57 13.30 -2.26
N VAL A 224 -14.42 12.98 -3.54
CA VAL A 224 -13.14 12.51 -4.11
C VAL A 224 -12.01 13.51 -3.86
N ALA A 225 -12.29 14.80 -4.02
CA ALA A 225 -11.29 15.85 -3.82
C ALA A 225 -10.73 15.82 -2.40
N ASN A 226 -11.60 15.67 -1.40
CA ASN A 226 -11.20 15.58 0.00
C ASN A 226 -10.37 14.32 0.29
N GLU A 227 -10.71 13.17 -0.32
CA GLU A 227 -9.94 11.94 -0.11
C GLU A 227 -8.53 12.03 -0.73
N VAL A 228 -8.42 12.56 -1.93
CA VAL A 228 -7.11 12.78 -2.58
C VAL A 228 -6.29 13.80 -1.80
N ASP A 229 -6.90 14.92 -1.35
CA ASP A 229 -6.18 15.92 -0.56
C ASP A 229 -5.75 15.39 0.81
N LYS A 230 -6.57 14.58 1.49
CA LYS A 230 -6.18 13.88 2.73
C LYS A 230 -4.98 12.95 2.52
N MET A 231 -4.96 12.21 1.39
CA MET A 231 -3.80 11.41 1.02
C MET A 231 -2.57 12.29 0.82
N VAL A 232 -2.67 13.38 0.06
CA VAL A 232 -1.57 14.33 -0.17
C VAL A 232 -1.07 14.93 1.15
N TRP A 233 -1.97 15.34 2.05
CA TRP A 233 -1.59 15.81 3.38
C TRP A 233 -0.83 14.76 4.17
N SER A 234 -1.28 13.52 4.17
CA SER A 234 -0.64 12.43 4.91
C SER A 234 0.81 12.22 4.44
N ILE A 235 1.03 12.17 3.13
CA ILE A 235 2.38 11.95 2.56
C ILE A 235 3.29 13.16 2.69
N ARG A 236 2.75 14.38 2.67
CA ARG A 236 3.54 15.61 2.93
C ARG A 236 4.16 15.60 4.33
N TRP A 237 3.51 14.94 5.28
CA TRP A 237 3.94 14.85 6.67
C TRP A 237 4.54 13.50 7.06
N GLY A 238 4.94 12.70 6.08
CA GLY A 238 5.80 11.55 6.28
C GLY A 238 5.09 10.20 6.35
N ALA A 239 3.84 10.10 5.89
CA ALA A 239 3.23 8.79 5.73
C ALA A 239 3.95 8.00 4.63
N ASP A 240 4.47 6.83 4.98
CA ASP A 240 5.16 5.92 4.05
C ASP A 240 4.19 5.07 3.25
N THR A 241 2.98 4.92 3.75
CA THR A 241 1.87 4.19 3.12
C THR A 241 0.54 4.75 3.60
N VAL A 242 -0.50 4.56 2.83
CA VAL A 242 -1.85 5.01 3.17
C VAL A 242 -2.84 3.86 3.02
N MET A 243 -3.70 3.66 4.02
CA MET A 243 -4.84 2.76 3.90
C MET A 243 -6.10 3.54 3.55
N ASP A 244 -6.73 3.13 2.45
CA ASP A 244 -8.09 3.53 2.09
C ASP A 244 -9.08 2.61 2.81
N LEU A 245 -9.72 3.14 3.84
CA LEU A 245 -10.74 2.46 4.65
C LEU A 245 -12.15 2.88 4.25
N SER A 246 -12.35 3.31 3.02
CA SER A 246 -13.63 3.77 2.49
C SER A 246 -14.73 2.74 2.67
N THR A 247 -15.91 3.23 3.02
CA THR A 247 -17.15 2.47 3.18
C THR A 247 -18.30 3.27 2.57
N GLY A 248 -19.37 2.60 2.17
CA GLY A 248 -20.54 3.25 1.58
C GLY A 248 -20.45 3.36 0.05
N ARG A 249 -20.86 4.51 -0.49
CA ARG A 249 -20.94 4.72 -1.94
C ARG A 249 -19.63 5.21 -2.54
N ASN A 250 -19.46 4.96 -3.85
CA ASN A 250 -18.36 5.47 -4.69
C ASN A 250 -16.96 4.96 -4.30
N ILE A 251 -16.88 3.78 -3.66
CA ILE A 251 -15.61 3.21 -3.20
C ILE A 251 -14.66 2.96 -4.36
N HIS A 252 -15.16 2.36 -5.46
CA HIS A 252 -14.34 2.03 -6.62
C HIS A 252 -13.75 3.27 -7.27
N ASP A 253 -14.61 4.24 -7.60
CA ASP A 253 -14.15 5.47 -8.29
C ASP A 253 -13.22 6.30 -7.40
N THR A 254 -13.54 6.45 -6.11
CA THR A 254 -12.68 7.18 -5.16
C THR A 254 -11.30 6.54 -5.05
N ARG A 255 -11.23 5.21 -4.97
CA ARG A 255 -9.97 4.48 -4.90
C ARG A 255 -9.12 4.65 -6.15
N GLU A 256 -9.74 4.66 -7.34
CA GLU A 256 -9.00 4.91 -8.59
C GLU A 256 -8.31 6.28 -8.57
N TRP A 257 -9.01 7.33 -8.13
CA TRP A 257 -8.40 8.65 -7.96
C TRP A 257 -7.24 8.64 -6.96
N ILE A 258 -7.39 7.95 -5.84
CA ILE A 258 -6.35 7.84 -4.81
C ILE A 258 -5.11 7.14 -5.38
N ILE A 259 -5.27 5.96 -5.98
CA ILE A 259 -4.16 5.14 -6.48
C ILE A 259 -3.38 5.87 -7.57
N ARG A 260 -4.05 6.40 -8.59
CA ARG A 260 -3.37 7.11 -9.71
C ARG A 260 -2.61 8.36 -9.25
N ASN A 261 -2.94 8.91 -8.10
CA ASN A 261 -2.34 10.11 -7.54
C ASN A 261 -1.43 9.85 -6.33
N SER A 262 -1.17 8.59 -5.98
CA SER A 262 -0.35 8.22 -4.83
C SER A 262 1.07 7.81 -5.24
N PRO A 263 2.10 8.46 -4.68
CA PRO A 263 3.49 8.02 -4.81
C PRO A 263 3.85 6.96 -3.76
N VAL A 264 2.95 6.64 -2.83
CA VAL A 264 3.18 5.65 -1.76
C VAL A 264 2.21 4.47 -1.92
N PRO A 265 2.56 3.28 -1.40
CA PRO A 265 1.67 2.13 -1.45
C PRO A 265 0.32 2.39 -0.81
N ILE A 266 -0.74 1.90 -1.45
CA ILE A 266 -2.13 1.99 -0.97
C ILE A 266 -2.60 0.61 -0.50
N GLY A 267 -3.07 0.56 0.74
CA GLY A 267 -3.70 -0.63 1.31
C GLY A 267 -5.20 -0.50 1.43
N THR A 268 -5.89 -1.63 1.47
CA THR A 268 -7.34 -1.68 1.68
C THR A 268 -7.75 -2.81 2.61
N VAL A 269 -9.03 -2.80 2.98
CA VAL A 269 -9.71 -3.88 3.68
C VAL A 269 -10.83 -4.40 2.78
N PRO A 270 -10.56 -5.38 1.89
CA PRO A 270 -11.49 -5.77 0.82
C PRO A 270 -12.89 -6.18 1.29
N ILE A 271 -12.99 -6.73 2.50
CA ILE A 271 -14.28 -7.15 3.07
C ILE A 271 -15.25 -5.97 3.28
N TYR A 272 -14.75 -4.72 3.38
CA TYR A 272 -15.62 -3.56 3.53
C TYR A 272 -16.39 -3.30 2.24
N GLN A 273 -15.72 -3.32 1.11
CA GLN A 273 -16.39 -3.17 -0.20
C GLN A 273 -17.25 -4.39 -0.53
N ALA A 274 -16.76 -5.61 -0.24
CA ALA A 274 -17.55 -6.82 -0.44
C ALA A 274 -18.86 -6.76 0.36
N LEU A 275 -18.85 -6.21 1.57
CA LEU A 275 -20.06 -6.01 2.39
C LEU A 275 -21.02 -5.00 1.75
N GLU A 276 -20.52 -3.90 1.19
CA GLU A 276 -21.36 -2.92 0.48
C GLU A 276 -22.02 -3.54 -0.77
N LYS A 277 -21.30 -4.41 -1.50
CA LYS A 277 -21.84 -5.14 -2.66
C LYS A 277 -23.06 -6.03 -2.33
N VAL A 278 -23.20 -6.44 -1.07
CA VAL A 278 -24.34 -7.23 -0.59
C VAL A 278 -25.27 -6.44 0.34
N GLY A 279 -25.29 -5.11 0.20
CA GLY A 279 -26.22 -4.25 0.95
C GLY A 279 -25.95 -4.14 2.45
N GLY A 280 -24.74 -4.42 2.89
CA GLY A 280 -24.37 -4.34 4.31
C GLY A 280 -24.77 -5.55 5.15
N ILE A 281 -25.28 -6.61 4.53
CA ILE A 281 -25.73 -7.83 5.22
C ILE A 281 -24.59 -8.85 5.24
N ALA A 282 -23.94 -9.01 6.39
CA ALA A 282 -22.77 -9.88 6.50
C ALA A 282 -23.09 -11.34 6.13
N GLU A 283 -24.28 -11.82 6.42
CA GLU A 283 -24.75 -13.17 6.13
C GLU A 283 -24.85 -13.45 4.61
N ASP A 284 -25.03 -12.42 3.79
CA ASP A 284 -25.16 -12.56 2.34
C ASP A 284 -23.78 -12.55 1.63
N LEU A 285 -22.68 -12.38 2.37
CA LEU A 285 -21.35 -12.51 1.81
C LEU A 285 -21.11 -13.92 1.29
N THR A 286 -20.51 -14.00 0.08
CA THR A 286 -20.06 -15.26 -0.51
C THR A 286 -18.59 -15.17 -0.92
N TRP A 287 -17.99 -16.34 -1.13
CA TRP A 287 -16.64 -16.40 -1.68
C TRP A 287 -16.54 -15.71 -3.04
N GLU A 288 -17.55 -15.88 -3.89
CA GLU A 288 -17.59 -15.34 -5.25
C GLU A 288 -17.57 -13.80 -5.23
N VAL A 289 -18.37 -13.16 -4.36
CA VAL A 289 -18.39 -11.70 -4.19
C VAL A 289 -17.05 -11.22 -3.66
N PHE A 290 -16.48 -11.91 -2.68
CA PHE A 290 -15.18 -11.53 -2.10
C PHE A 290 -14.04 -11.69 -3.10
N ARG A 291 -14.01 -12.82 -3.84
CA ARG A 291 -13.03 -13.09 -4.89
C ARG A 291 -13.08 -12.04 -6.01
N ASP A 292 -14.28 -11.69 -6.49
CA ASP A 292 -14.49 -10.63 -7.49
C ASP A 292 -13.96 -9.28 -6.98
N THR A 293 -14.19 -8.97 -5.71
CA THR A 293 -13.68 -7.76 -5.06
C THR A 293 -12.15 -7.74 -4.98
N LEU A 294 -11.50 -8.86 -4.69
CA LEU A 294 -10.05 -8.95 -4.69
C LEU A 294 -9.47 -8.69 -6.08
N ILE A 295 -10.06 -9.29 -7.12
CA ILE A 295 -9.61 -9.11 -8.51
C ILE A 295 -9.78 -7.65 -8.93
N GLU A 296 -10.94 -7.05 -8.66
CA GLU A 296 -11.21 -5.64 -8.92
C GLU A 296 -10.13 -4.73 -8.33
N GLN A 297 -9.86 -4.89 -7.04
CA GLN A 297 -8.87 -4.06 -6.35
C GLN A 297 -7.43 -4.33 -6.81
N ALA A 298 -7.13 -5.57 -7.18
CA ALA A 298 -5.84 -5.96 -7.75
C ALA A 298 -5.60 -5.30 -9.12
N GLU A 299 -6.61 -5.28 -9.99
CA GLU A 299 -6.57 -4.63 -11.30
C GLU A 299 -6.44 -3.10 -11.18
N GLN A 300 -7.05 -2.48 -10.17
CA GLN A 300 -6.87 -1.07 -9.89
C GLN A 300 -5.46 -0.72 -9.39
N GLY A 301 -4.77 -1.65 -8.73
CA GLY A 301 -3.41 -1.43 -8.26
C GLY A 301 -3.25 -1.31 -6.74
N VAL A 302 -4.18 -1.84 -5.95
CA VAL A 302 -4.00 -1.89 -4.49
C VAL A 302 -2.76 -2.72 -4.14
N ASP A 303 -1.89 -2.18 -3.29
CA ASP A 303 -0.56 -2.74 -3.01
C ASP A 303 -0.56 -3.79 -1.90
N TYR A 304 -1.50 -3.69 -0.96
CA TYR A 304 -1.64 -4.69 0.11
C TYR A 304 -3.07 -4.78 0.63
N PHE A 305 -3.45 -5.99 1.04
CA PHE A 305 -4.77 -6.31 1.56
C PHE A 305 -4.72 -6.71 3.03
N THR A 306 -5.63 -6.15 3.83
CA THR A 306 -5.94 -6.69 5.15
C THR A 306 -6.97 -7.81 5.02
N ILE A 307 -6.53 -9.04 5.24
CA ILE A 307 -7.35 -10.26 5.11
C ILE A 307 -7.61 -10.86 6.49
N HIS A 308 -8.88 -10.96 6.89
CA HIS A 308 -9.30 -11.46 8.22
C HIS A 308 -9.37 -12.99 8.28
N ALA A 309 -8.43 -13.70 7.67
CA ALA A 309 -8.43 -15.16 7.55
C ALA A 309 -8.29 -15.90 8.91
N GLY A 310 -7.71 -15.23 9.91
CA GLY A 310 -7.56 -15.81 11.25
C GLY A 310 -8.82 -15.81 12.11
N VAL A 311 -9.92 -15.21 11.66
CA VAL A 311 -11.22 -15.24 12.36
C VAL A 311 -11.92 -16.56 12.04
N ARG A 312 -11.72 -17.55 12.89
CA ARG A 312 -12.24 -18.90 12.72
C ARG A 312 -13.44 -19.19 13.63
N LEU A 313 -14.36 -20.01 13.16
CA LEU A 313 -15.56 -20.39 13.92
C LEU A 313 -15.26 -20.84 15.36
N PRO A 314 -14.27 -21.76 15.63
CA PRO A 314 -13.99 -22.21 16.99
C PRO A 314 -13.40 -21.12 17.89
N TYR A 315 -12.87 -20.01 17.33
CA TYR A 315 -12.29 -18.93 18.13
C TYR A 315 -13.30 -17.86 18.52
N VAL A 316 -14.42 -17.75 17.82
CA VAL A 316 -15.46 -16.74 18.10
C VAL A 316 -15.98 -16.82 19.55
N PRO A 317 -16.33 -17.99 20.11
CA PRO A 317 -16.77 -18.08 21.51
C PRO A 317 -15.72 -17.64 22.53
N MET A 318 -14.43 -17.75 22.19
CA MET A 318 -13.35 -17.37 23.10
C MET A 318 -13.29 -15.84 23.33
N THR A 319 -13.87 -15.07 22.43
CA THR A 319 -13.92 -13.60 22.54
C THR A 319 -14.99 -13.08 23.51
N ALA A 320 -15.96 -13.92 23.89
CA ALA A 320 -17.11 -13.52 24.69
C ALA A 320 -16.75 -12.97 26.09
N LYS A 321 -15.60 -13.38 26.63
CA LYS A 321 -15.10 -12.91 27.94
C LYS A 321 -14.15 -11.72 27.86
N ARG A 322 -13.83 -11.24 26.67
CA ARG A 322 -12.96 -10.05 26.49
C ARG A 322 -13.74 -8.79 26.82
N VAL A 323 -13.09 -7.79 27.41
CA VAL A 323 -13.71 -6.51 27.80
C VAL A 323 -14.39 -5.84 26.59
N THR A 324 -13.76 -5.83 25.43
CA THR A 324 -14.26 -5.18 24.21
C THR A 324 -14.76 -6.17 23.15
N GLY A 325 -14.82 -7.47 23.46
CA GLY A 325 -15.21 -8.48 22.48
C GLY A 325 -14.29 -8.51 21.25
N ILE A 326 -14.85 -8.35 20.05
CA ILE A 326 -14.15 -8.23 18.77
C ILE A 326 -14.16 -6.77 18.33
N VAL A 327 -13.02 -6.06 18.48
CA VAL A 327 -12.91 -4.63 18.11
C VAL A 327 -12.80 -4.44 16.60
N SER A 328 -12.11 -5.35 15.90
CA SER A 328 -11.93 -5.29 14.46
C SER A 328 -13.28 -5.34 13.74
N ARG A 329 -13.56 -4.32 12.88
CA ARG A 329 -14.79 -4.29 12.06
C ARG A 329 -14.87 -5.50 11.12
N GLY A 330 -13.80 -5.78 10.35
CA GLY A 330 -13.77 -6.94 9.46
C GLY A 330 -13.81 -8.27 10.23
N GLY A 331 -13.17 -8.31 11.40
CA GLY A 331 -13.24 -9.47 12.30
C GLY A 331 -14.65 -9.74 12.80
N SER A 332 -15.41 -8.71 13.18
CA SER A 332 -16.80 -8.86 13.63
C SER A 332 -17.75 -9.25 12.48
N ILE A 333 -17.53 -8.75 11.26
CA ILE A 333 -18.27 -9.16 10.06
C ILE A 333 -18.09 -10.68 9.84
N MET A 334 -16.87 -11.19 9.85
CA MET A 334 -16.59 -12.60 9.65
C MET A 334 -17.08 -13.48 10.81
N ALA A 335 -16.97 -13.00 12.04
CA ALA A 335 -17.53 -13.71 13.20
C ALA A 335 -19.06 -13.86 13.09
N LYS A 336 -19.75 -12.80 12.68
CA LYS A 336 -21.20 -12.83 12.42
C LYS A 336 -21.53 -13.82 11.32
N TRP A 337 -20.79 -13.81 10.21
CA TRP A 337 -20.97 -14.75 9.11
C TRP A 337 -20.82 -16.21 9.57
N CYS A 338 -19.73 -16.51 10.29
CA CYS A 338 -19.46 -17.86 10.79
C CYS A 338 -20.57 -18.37 11.71
N LEU A 339 -21.06 -17.51 12.61
CA LEU A 339 -22.17 -17.86 13.52
C LEU A 339 -23.49 -18.06 12.79
N ALA A 340 -23.83 -17.20 11.84
CA ALA A 340 -25.08 -17.28 11.09
C ALA A 340 -25.16 -18.56 10.24
N HIS A 341 -24.05 -18.94 9.62
CA HIS A 341 -23.98 -20.11 8.75
C HIS A 341 -23.58 -21.41 9.45
N HIS A 342 -23.11 -21.34 10.70
CA HIS A 342 -22.50 -22.47 11.42
C HIS A 342 -21.39 -23.16 10.60
N LYS A 343 -20.58 -22.35 9.90
CA LYS A 343 -19.52 -22.79 9.02
C LYS A 343 -18.20 -22.08 9.32
N GLU A 344 -17.09 -22.71 8.95
CA GLU A 344 -15.79 -22.08 8.99
C GLU A 344 -15.72 -20.91 8.01
N SER A 345 -14.90 -19.91 8.35
CA SER A 345 -14.66 -18.74 7.51
C SER A 345 -14.18 -19.12 6.12
N PHE A 346 -14.86 -18.65 5.07
CA PHE A 346 -14.39 -18.85 3.70
C PHE A 346 -13.04 -18.18 3.43
N LEU A 347 -12.67 -17.12 4.18
CA LEU A 347 -11.35 -16.51 4.08
C LEU A 347 -10.24 -17.46 4.55
N TYR A 348 -10.52 -18.31 5.52
CA TYR A 348 -9.61 -19.36 5.96
C TYR A 348 -9.57 -20.53 4.99
N GLU A 349 -10.74 -21.03 4.58
CA GLU A 349 -10.84 -22.18 3.69
C GLU A 349 -10.29 -21.92 2.27
N ARG A 350 -10.39 -20.68 1.78
CA ARG A 350 -9.93 -20.26 0.46
C ARG A 350 -8.63 -19.46 0.49
N PHE A 351 -7.84 -19.59 1.55
CA PHE A 351 -6.64 -18.79 1.72
C PHE A 351 -5.62 -19.00 0.59
N ASP A 352 -5.49 -20.21 0.09
CA ASP A 352 -4.61 -20.53 -1.03
C ASP A 352 -5.06 -19.84 -2.33
N GLU A 353 -6.38 -19.80 -2.59
CA GLU A 353 -6.93 -19.08 -3.75
C GLU A 353 -6.70 -17.56 -3.64
N ILE A 354 -6.85 -16.99 -2.43
CA ILE A 354 -6.52 -15.59 -2.17
C ILE A 354 -5.04 -15.34 -2.48
N THR A 355 -4.17 -16.22 -2.01
CA THR A 355 -2.72 -16.11 -2.25
C THR A 355 -2.36 -16.17 -3.73
N GLU A 356 -3.00 -17.03 -4.52
CA GLU A 356 -2.76 -17.10 -5.96
C GLU A 356 -3.21 -15.82 -6.69
N ILE A 357 -4.32 -15.20 -6.28
CA ILE A 357 -4.74 -13.90 -6.80
C ILE A 357 -3.67 -12.84 -6.47
N MET A 358 -3.26 -12.73 -5.20
CA MET A 358 -2.30 -11.72 -4.77
C MET A 358 -0.93 -11.89 -5.44
N LYS A 359 -0.50 -13.12 -5.65
CA LYS A 359 0.73 -13.48 -6.34
C LYS A 359 0.73 -13.03 -7.82
N ALA A 360 -0.42 -13.05 -8.49
CA ALA A 360 -0.55 -12.66 -9.88
C ALA A 360 -0.33 -11.16 -10.12
N TYR A 361 -0.42 -10.33 -9.08
CA TYR A 361 -0.33 -8.88 -9.15
C TYR A 361 0.73 -8.28 -8.22
N ASP A 362 1.50 -9.09 -7.51
CA ASP A 362 2.48 -8.67 -6.48
C ASP A 362 1.85 -7.85 -5.34
N ILE A 363 0.78 -8.38 -4.77
CA ILE A 363 0.08 -7.75 -3.63
C ILE A 363 0.57 -8.39 -2.33
N ALA A 364 0.84 -7.55 -1.32
CA ALA A 364 1.26 -8.02 -0.01
C ALA A 364 0.06 -8.25 0.94
N TYR A 365 0.26 -9.11 1.93
CA TYR A 365 -0.64 -9.23 3.08
C TYR A 365 -0.34 -8.16 4.14
N SER A 366 -1.38 -7.67 4.78
CA SER A 366 -1.34 -6.85 5.98
C SER A 366 -1.95 -7.59 7.17
#